data_97ed36d0bbbc4840d3262875bf5e2189
#
_entry.id   97ed36d0bbbc4840d3262875bf5e2189
#
_cell.length_a   1.000
_cell.length_b   1.000
_cell.length_c   1.000
_cell.angle_alpha   90.00
_cell.angle_beta   90.00
_cell.angle_gamma   90.00
#
_symmetry.space_group_name_H-M   'P 1'
#
loop_
_entity.id
_entity.type
_entity.pdbx_description
1 polymer ?
#
loop_
_entity_poly.entity_id
_entity_poly.type
_entity_poly.pdbx_seq_one_letter_code
_entity_poly.pdbx_strand_id
1 'polypeptide(L)'
;MVETFDWTLYALLVPYFSGQLVGPGAAGTLVSYAGFAVGFLVRPLGSVVLGRFGDRRGRRAAMLVSMTVVAAGCFAFAALPTADYFGAGSVVLLVLVRMVQGLAVGAENATAAAYVTETAPPGRRMLYSGVSYGGVILGTVLCYLVLAALLAHFGPQQLRAGGWRAGFAVGGLLGLTAVLIRRWAQESPEFLACARTGRPLSDTPGSRSPRLVRRNATAVFLMTAGLTSGYYLAIVYLPQYVRHTAGPADAPGTAAMVAPLLVLLALMAATGALADRVGARPVFRAGLLLTALVTVPAYAAVGARRLPAWIAASLVLACLAGPLATANR
;
A
#
# COMPACT_ATOMS: atom_id res chain seq x y z
N MET A 1 -1.86 -5.82 4.18
CA MET A 1 -0.50 -6.15 4.66
C MET A 1 0.39 -6.68 3.53
N VAL A 2 0.11 -7.83 2.94
CA VAL A 2 0.94 -8.45 1.87
C VAL A 2 1.02 -7.58 0.61
N GLU A 3 -0.08 -6.99 0.19
CA GLU A 3 -0.13 -6.05 -0.91
C GLU A 3 0.84 -4.88 -0.70
N THR A 4 0.73 -4.23 0.46
CA THR A 4 1.59 -3.07 0.77
C THR A 4 3.05 -3.47 0.87
N PHE A 5 3.33 -4.67 1.41
CA PHE A 5 4.67 -5.25 1.41
C PHE A 5 5.23 -5.35 -0.01
N ASP A 6 4.50 -5.99 -0.94
CA ASP A 6 4.96 -6.19 -2.33
C ASP A 6 5.19 -4.86 -3.07
N TRP A 7 4.23 -3.92 -2.96
CA TRP A 7 4.35 -2.62 -3.61
C TRP A 7 5.49 -1.79 -3.06
N THR A 8 5.65 -1.75 -1.74
CA THR A 8 6.76 -1.01 -1.10
C THR A 8 8.10 -1.66 -1.40
N LEU A 9 8.18 -3.00 -1.34
CA LEU A 9 9.39 -3.74 -1.65
C LEU A 9 9.85 -3.49 -3.08
N TYR A 10 8.93 -3.48 -4.05
CA TYR A 10 9.26 -3.15 -5.42
C TYR A 10 9.90 -1.76 -5.51
N ALA A 11 9.23 -0.74 -4.97
CA ALA A 11 9.71 0.64 -5.05
C ALA A 11 11.11 0.81 -4.41
N LEU A 12 11.37 0.11 -3.30
CA LEU A 12 12.65 0.16 -2.60
C LEU A 12 13.75 -0.68 -3.31
N LEU A 13 13.37 -1.75 -4.02
CA LEU A 13 14.31 -2.60 -4.74
C LEU A 13 14.58 -2.15 -6.19
N VAL A 14 13.85 -1.17 -6.74
CA VAL A 14 14.12 -0.61 -8.08
C VAL A 14 15.62 -0.33 -8.30
N PRO A 15 16.36 0.32 -7.39
CA PRO A 15 17.80 0.61 -7.61
C PRO A 15 18.69 -0.64 -7.69
N TYR A 16 18.17 -1.79 -7.31
CA TYR A 16 18.93 -3.07 -7.29
C TYR A 16 18.60 -3.96 -8.49
N PHE A 17 17.36 -3.99 -8.96
CA PHE A 17 16.96 -4.87 -10.05
C PHE A 17 16.86 -4.18 -11.42
N SER A 18 16.69 -2.85 -11.48
CA SER A 18 16.48 -2.14 -12.75
C SER A 18 17.58 -2.38 -13.77
N GLY A 19 18.85 -2.43 -13.32
CA GLY A 19 19.99 -2.70 -14.18
C GLY A 19 19.94 -4.08 -14.82
N GLN A 20 19.43 -5.08 -14.13
CA GLN A 20 19.34 -6.47 -14.63
C GLN A 20 18.10 -6.73 -15.51
N LEU A 21 16.96 -6.09 -15.20
CA LEU A 21 15.71 -6.37 -15.90
C LEU A 21 15.43 -5.43 -17.06
N VAL A 22 15.92 -4.20 -16.98
CA VAL A 22 15.61 -3.13 -17.95
C VAL A 22 16.84 -2.61 -18.65
N GLY A 23 17.91 -2.41 -17.90
CA GLY A 23 19.18 -1.87 -18.39
C GLY A 23 19.79 -0.87 -17.42
N PRO A 24 21.11 -0.59 -17.59
CA PRO A 24 21.83 0.28 -16.67
C PRO A 24 21.42 1.75 -16.80
N GLY A 25 21.63 2.51 -15.74
CA GLY A 25 21.49 3.97 -15.71
C GLY A 25 20.10 4.48 -15.37
N ALA A 26 19.93 5.80 -15.53
CA ALA A 26 18.71 6.51 -15.16
C ALA A 26 17.49 6.08 -15.97
N ALA A 27 17.66 5.75 -17.25
CA ALA A 27 16.57 5.31 -18.12
C ALA A 27 15.98 3.98 -17.65
N GLY A 28 16.79 2.98 -17.28
CA GLY A 28 16.32 1.71 -16.74
C GLY A 28 15.57 1.89 -15.42
N THR A 29 16.06 2.77 -14.56
CA THR A 29 15.37 3.11 -13.31
C THR A 29 14.02 3.78 -13.58
N LEU A 30 13.95 4.72 -14.52
CA LEU A 30 12.70 5.40 -14.89
C LEU A 30 11.66 4.43 -15.45
N VAL A 31 12.07 3.52 -16.35
CA VAL A 31 11.18 2.49 -16.91
C VAL A 31 10.69 1.53 -15.82
N SER A 32 11.53 1.18 -14.85
CA SER A 32 11.12 0.37 -13.71
C SER A 32 10.06 1.08 -12.85
N TYR A 33 10.21 2.38 -12.57
CA TYR A 33 9.17 3.17 -11.89
C TYR A 33 7.91 3.37 -12.75
N ALA A 34 8.04 3.45 -14.08
CA ALA A 34 6.89 3.46 -14.98
C ALA A 34 6.08 2.16 -14.88
N GLY A 35 6.74 1.00 -14.80
CA GLY A 35 6.09 -0.29 -14.52
C GLY A 35 5.30 -0.29 -13.20
N PHE A 36 5.85 0.35 -12.15
CA PHE A 36 5.14 0.58 -10.90
C PHE A 36 3.88 1.42 -11.10
N ALA A 37 3.98 2.55 -11.82
CA ALA A 37 2.86 3.43 -12.10
C ALA A 37 1.75 2.76 -12.93
N VAL A 38 2.12 1.94 -13.93
CA VAL A 38 1.16 1.17 -14.75
C VAL A 38 0.30 0.25 -13.87
N GLY A 39 0.90 -0.42 -12.89
CA GLY A 39 0.15 -1.24 -11.94
C GLY A 39 -0.88 -0.44 -11.14
N PHE A 40 -0.59 0.81 -10.75
CA PHE A 40 -1.58 1.70 -10.11
C PHE A 40 -2.68 2.14 -11.07
N LEU A 41 -2.34 2.45 -12.32
CA LEU A 41 -3.31 2.88 -13.33
C LEU A 41 -4.35 1.80 -13.66
N VAL A 42 -4.00 0.54 -13.51
CA VAL A 42 -4.89 -0.60 -13.78
C VAL A 42 -5.81 -0.93 -12.59
N ARG A 43 -5.52 -0.47 -11.37
CA ARG A 43 -6.34 -0.71 -10.15
C ARG A 43 -7.84 -0.34 -10.31
N PRO A 44 -8.22 0.78 -10.93
CA PRO A 44 -9.64 1.09 -11.12
C PRO A 44 -10.38 0.04 -11.96
N LEU A 45 -9.73 -0.53 -12.99
CA LEU A 45 -10.29 -1.64 -13.74
C LEU A 45 -10.45 -2.89 -12.87
N GLY A 46 -9.44 -3.17 -12.06
CA GLY A 46 -9.47 -4.27 -11.08
C GLY A 46 -10.62 -4.12 -10.08
N SER A 47 -10.88 -2.90 -9.59
CA SER A 47 -11.98 -2.64 -8.66
C SER A 47 -13.35 -2.95 -9.28
N VAL A 48 -13.54 -2.66 -10.56
CA VAL A 48 -14.78 -2.97 -11.28
C VAL A 48 -14.91 -4.48 -11.55
N VAL A 49 -13.85 -5.14 -12.00
CA VAL A 49 -13.87 -6.56 -12.37
C VAL A 49 -14.04 -7.43 -11.13
N LEU A 50 -13.16 -7.28 -10.15
CA LEU A 50 -13.19 -8.07 -8.92
C LEU A 50 -14.30 -7.62 -7.97
N GLY A 51 -14.72 -6.36 -8.00
CA GLY A 51 -15.91 -5.90 -7.30
C GLY A 51 -17.15 -6.66 -7.75
N ARG A 52 -17.42 -6.71 -9.07
CA ARG A 52 -18.51 -7.49 -9.63
C ARG A 52 -18.40 -9.00 -9.36
N PHE A 53 -17.18 -9.51 -9.36
CA PHE A 53 -16.94 -10.91 -9.00
C PHE A 53 -17.28 -11.15 -7.52
N GLY A 54 -16.89 -10.25 -6.62
CA GLY A 54 -17.21 -10.32 -5.19
C GLY A 54 -18.72 -10.20 -4.90
N ASP A 55 -19.42 -9.34 -5.65
CA ASP A 55 -20.87 -9.20 -5.53
C ASP A 55 -21.63 -10.48 -5.97
N ARG A 56 -21.06 -11.24 -6.91
CA ARG A 56 -21.67 -12.48 -7.44
C ARG A 56 -21.24 -13.75 -6.69
N ARG A 57 -19.99 -13.86 -6.32
CA ARG A 57 -19.37 -15.08 -5.75
C ARG A 57 -19.06 -14.99 -4.26
N GLY A 58 -19.29 -13.85 -3.64
CA GLY A 58 -18.96 -13.57 -2.26
C GLY A 58 -17.67 -12.77 -2.07
N ARG A 59 -17.62 -12.00 -1.01
CA ARG A 59 -16.48 -11.14 -0.69
C ARG A 59 -15.23 -11.95 -0.34
N ARG A 60 -15.42 -13.08 0.37
CA ARG A 60 -14.35 -14.02 0.69
C ARG A 60 -13.68 -14.57 -0.57
N ALA A 61 -14.48 -14.99 -1.58
CA ALA A 61 -13.96 -15.52 -2.83
C ALA A 61 -13.11 -14.46 -3.59
N ALA A 62 -13.59 -13.22 -3.66
CA ALA A 62 -12.85 -12.12 -4.30
C ALA A 62 -11.51 -11.85 -3.60
N MET A 63 -11.50 -11.81 -2.26
CA MET A 63 -10.28 -11.63 -1.48
C MET A 63 -9.29 -12.78 -1.64
N LEU A 64 -9.75 -14.03 -1.72
CA LEU A 64 -8.87 -15.18 -1.94
C LEU A 64 -8.23 -15.14 -3.33
N VAL A 65 -9.01 -14.82 -4.37
CA VAL A 65 -8.49 -14.66 -5.75
C VAL A 65 -7.45 -13.54 -5.79
N SER A 66 -7.76 -12.36 -5.26
CA SER A 66 -6.84 -11.22 -5.21
C SER A 66 -5.51 -11.59 -4.55
N MET A 67 -5.54 -12.17 -3.36
CA MET A 67 -4.32 -12.56 -2.65
C MET A 67 -3.53 -13.65 -3.34
N THR A 68 -4.21 -14.63 -3.95
CA THR A 68 -3.54 -15.70 -4.71
C THR A 68 -2.80 -15.10 -5.90
N VAL A 69 -3.41 -14.17 -6.62
CA VAL A 69 -2.78 -13.48 -7.75
C VAL A 69 -1.58 -12.64 -7.29
N VAL A 70 -1.69 -11.93 -6.17
CA VAL A 70 -0.56 -11.15 -5.62
C VAL A 70 0.58 -12.07 -5.22
N ALA A 71 0.31 -13.18 -4.52
CA ALA A 71 1.33 -14.14 -4.11
C ALA A 71 2.02 -14.79 -5.33
N ALA A 72 1.25 -15.24 -6.31
CA ALA A 72 1.77 -15.78 -7.56
C ALA A 72 2.60 -14.75 -8.34
N GLY A 73 2.15 -13.48 -8.36
CA GLY A 73 2.88 -12.37 -8.96
C GLY A 73 4.22 -12.10 -8.28
N CYS A 74 4.32 -12.22 -6.94
CA CYS A 74 5.59 -12.12 -6.24
C CYS A 74 6.57 -13.22 -6.67
N PHE A 75 6.12 -14.47 -6.75
CA PHE A 75 6.97 -15.58 -7.23
C PHE A 75 7.34 -15.40 -8.71
N ALA A 76 6.39 -14.98 -9.54
CA ALA A 76 6.67 -14.69 -10.95
C ALA A 76 7.72 -13.58 -11.08
N PHE A 77 7.62 -12.53 -10.25
CA PHE A 77 8.62 -11.44 -10.25
C PHE A 77 10.01 -11.95 -9.81
N ALA A 78 10.08 -12.80 -8.78
CA ALA A 78 11.33 -13.42 -8.35
C ALA A 78 11.97 -14.29 -9.45
N ALA A 79 11.16 -14.89 -10.34
CA ALA A 79 11.58 -15.76 -11.43
C ALA A 79 11.81 -15.03 -12.76
N LEU A 80 11.64 -13.69 -12.83
CA LEU A 80 11.80 -12.95 -14.08
C LEU A 80 13.21 -13.15 -14.68
N PRO A 81 13.29 -13.45 -16.00
CA PRO A 81 14.57 -13.51 -16.70
C PRO A 81 15.21 -12.13 -16.79
N THR A 82 16.54 -12.07 -16.79
CA THR A 82 17.28 -10.81 -16.95
C THR A 82 17.24 -10.33 -18.41
N ALA A 83 17.51 -9.04 -18.61
CA ALA A 83 17.59 -8.45 -19.95
C ALA A 83 18.71 -9.07 -20.79
N ASP A 84 19.78 -9.52 -20.16
CA ASP A 84 20.89 -10.22 -20.85
C ASP A 84 20.41 -11.53 -21.46
N TYR A 85 19.44 -12.20 -20.86
CA TYR A 85 18.90 -13.48 -21.32
C TYR A 85 17.70 -13.33 -22.26
N PHE A 86 16.80 -12.38 -21.98
CA PHE A 86 15.50 -12.27 -22.65
C PHE A 86 15.29 -10.91 -23.36
N GLY A 87 16.28 -10.05 -23.35
CA GLY A 87 16.24 -8.74 -24.00
C GLY A 87 15.07 -7.88 -23.50
N ALA A 88 14.41 -7.17 -24.42
CA ALA A 88 13.26 -6.33 -24.12
C ALA A 88 12.05 -7.12 -23.55
N GLY A 89 11.99 -8.42 -23.74
CA GLY A 89 10.95 -9.28 -23.18
C GLY A 89 10.90 -9.26 -21.67
N SER A 90 12.04 -9.04 -20.98
CA SER A 90 12.10 -8.89 -19.52
C SER A 90 11.26 -7.70 -19.03
N VAL A 91 11.32 -6.58 -19.76
CA VAL A 91 10.53 -5.37 -19.46
C VAL A 91 9.04 -5.63 -19.67
N VAL A 92 8.68 -6.30 -20.75
CA VAL A 92 7.29 -6.68 -21.06
C VAL A 92 6.73 -7.56 -19.94
N LEU A 93 7.47 -8.59 -19.54
CA LEU A 93 7.05 -9.48 -18.45
C LEU A 93 6.93 -8.74 -17.12
N LEU A 94 7.87 -7.84 -16.79
CA LEU A 94 7.81 -7.00 -15.61
C LEU A 94 6.50 -6.19 -15.58
N VAL A 95 6.18 -5.50 -16.68
CA VAL A 95 4.97 -4.68 -16.80
C VAL A 95 3.72 -5.56 -16.70
N LEU A 96 3.67 -6.69 -17.39
CA LEU A 96 2.53 -7.62 -17.35
C LEU A 96 2.29 -8.15 -15.93
N VAL A 97 3.32 -8.58 -15.22
CA VAL A 97 3.19 -9.03 -13.82
C VAL A 97 2.62 -7.89 -12.96
N ARG A 98 3.10 -6.66 -13.10
CA ARG A 98 2.60 -5.50 -12.37
C ARG A 98 1.16 -5.13 -12.74
N MET A 99 0.77 -5.25 -13.99
CA MET A 99 -0.62 -5.04 -14.42
C MET A 99 -1.56 -6.08 -13.79
N VAL A 100 -1.20 -7.35 -13.82
CA VAL A 100 -2.01 -8.44 -13.23
C VAL A 100 -2.13 -8.27 -11.72
N GLN A 101 -1.04 -7.95 -11.03
CA GLN A 101 -1.08 -7.64 -9.59
C GLN A 101 -1.93 -6.39 -9.31
N GLY A 102 -1.80 -5.33 -10.12
CA GLY A 102 -2.60 -4.11 -9.99
C GLY A 102 -4.11 -4.36 -10.14
N LEU A 103 -4.50 -5.20 -11.11
CA LEU A 103 -5.89 -5.65 -11.26
C LEU A 103 -6.39 -6.37 -10.01
N ALA A 104 -5.60 -7.29 -9.48
CA ALA A 104 -5.97 -8.07 -8.30
C ALA A 104 -6.19 -7.21 -7.06
N VAL A 105 -5.34 -6.20 -6.87
CA VAL A 105 -5.32 -5.32 -5.71
C VAL A 105 -6.48 -4.32 -5.72
N GLY A 106 -6.98 -3.91 -6.90
CA GLY A 106 -7.94 -2.83 -7.03
C GLY A 106 -9.22 -2.98 -6.21
N ALA A 107 -9.69 -4.20 -5.98
CA ALA A 107 -10.92 -4.45 -5.21
C ALA A 107 -10.67 -4.73 -3.71
N GLU A 108 -9.44 -5.08 -3.32
CA GLU A 108 -9.15 -5.54 -1.95
C GLU A 108 -9.44 -4.46 -0.90
N ASN A 109 -8.98 -3.24 -1.14
CA ASN A 109 -9.13 -2.15 -0.17
C ASN A 109 -10.59 -1.77 0.07
N ALA A 110 -11.40 -1.70 -1.00
CA ALA A 110 -12.83 -1.40 -0.89
C ALA A 110 -13.59 -2.52 -0.17
N THR A 111 -13.27 -3.78 -0.49
CA THR A 111 -13.90 -4.95 0.12
C THR A 111 -13.52 -5.09 1.60
N ALA A 112 -12.25 -4.85 1.94
CA ALA A 112 -11.78 -4.88 3.33
C ALA A 112 -12.39 -3.75 4.16
N ALA A 113 -12.47 -2.52 3.62
CA ALA A 113 -13.09 -1.40 4.29
C ALA A 113 -14.59 -1.65 4.57
N ALA A 114 -15.33 -2.18 3.59
CA ALA A 114 -16.72 -2.56 3.77
C ALA A 114 -16.86 -3.64 4.85
N TYR A 115 -16.07 -4.71 4.78
CA TYR A 115 -16.10 -5.79 5.76
C TYR A 115 -15.87 -5.29 7.19
N VAL A 116 -14.86 -4.43 7.39
CA VAL A 116 -14.54 -3.87 8.71
C VAL A 116 -15.68 -2.99 9.23
N THR A 117 -16.28 -2.15 8.38
CA THR A 117 -17.41 -1.29 8.80
C THR A 117 -18.67 -2.06 9.11
N GLU A 118 -18.92 -3.19 8.43
CA GLU A 118 -20.06 -4.09 8.62
C GLU A 118 -19.92 -4.93 9.90
N THR A 119 -18.69 -5.33 10.26
CA THR A 119 -18.43 -6.21 11.42
C THR A 119 -18.06 -5.46 12.70
N ALA A 120 -17.71 -4.17 12.62
CA ALA A 120 -17.31 -3.39 13.79
C ALA A 120 -18.46 -3.11 14.74
N PRO A 121 -18.26 -3.25 16.06
CA PRO A 121 -19.27 -2.90 17.06
C PRO A 121 -19.73 -1.43 16.95
N PRO A 122 -21.00 -1.14 17.23
CA PRO A 122 -21.50 0.23 17.28
C PRO A 122 -20.65 1.12 18.21
N GLY A 123 -20.30 2.33 17.74
CA GLY A 123 -19.48 3.28 18.52
C GLY A 123 -17.97 3.05 18.47
N ARG A 124 -17.46 1.97 17.82
CA ARG A 124 -16.02 1.67 17.68
C ARG A 124 -15.56 1.50 16.24
N ARG A 125 -16.32 1.97 15.29
CA ARG A 125 -16.05 1.77 13.86
C ARG A 125 -14.74 2.41 13.41
N MET A 126 -14.39 3.58 13.94
CA MET A 126 -13.15 4.28 13.58
C MET A 126 -11.93 3.62 14.20
N LEU A 127 -12.02 3.10 15.43
CA LEU A 127 -10.97 2.30 16.05
C LEU A 127 -10.67 1.05 15.19
N TYR A 128 -11.71 0.30 14.79
CA TYR A 128 -11.54 -0.90 13.96
C TYR A 128 -10.99 -0.57 12.58
N SER A 129 -11.40 0.55 11.98
CA SER A 129 -10.82 1.06 10.73
C SER A 129 -9.33 1.38 10.90
N GLY A 130 -8.96 2.11 11.98
CA GLY A 130 -7.58 2.42 12.30
C GLY A 130 -6.71 1.18 12.50
N VAL A 131 -7.20 0.19 13.26
CA VAL A 131 -6.50 -1.09 13.47
C VAL A 131 -6.34 -1.86 12.15
N SER A 132 -7.39 -1.89 11.31
CA SER A 132 -7.33 -2.55 10.01
C SER A 132 -6.29 -1.90 9.09
N TYR A 133 -6.26 -0.57 9.04
CA TYR A 133 -5.24 0.16 8.29
C TYR A 133 -3.84 0.00 8.92
N GLY A 134 -3.75 -0.21 10.23
CA GLY A 134 -2.52 -0.60 10.92
C GLY A 134 -1.88 -1.84 10.31
N GLY A 135 -2.69 -2.79 9.82
CA GLY A 135 -2.19 -3.95 9.06
C GLY A 135 -1.49 -3.57 7.76
N VAL A 136 -1.90 -2.48 7.10
CA VAL A 136 -1.22 -1.92 5.92
C VAL A 136 0.17 -1.40 6.32
N ILE A 137 0.23 -0.63 7.41
CA ILE A 137 1.49 -0.09 7.95
C ILE A 137 2.44 -1.21 8.38
N LEU A 138 1.93 -2.26 9.02
CA LEU A 138 2.71 -3.43 9.39
C LEU A 138 3.36 -4.10 8.17
N GLY A 139 2.66 -4.15 7.02
CA GLY A 139 3.24 -4.63 5.76
C GLY A 139 4.45 -3.81 5.32
N THR A 140 4.40 -2.49 5.49
CA THR A 140 5.54 -1.61 5.20
C THR A 140 6.68 -1.79 6.19
N VAL A 141 6.38 -1.95 7.49
CA VAL A 141 7.40 -2.27 8.52
C VAL A 141 8.14 -3.56 8.15
N LEU A 142 7.40 -4.63 7.84
CA LEU A 142 7.99 -5.90 7.41
C LEU A 142 8.84 -5.75 6.15
N CYS A 143 8.42 -4.92 5.20
CA CYS A 143 9.20 -4.63 4.01
C CYS A 143 10.56 -4.02 4.35
N TYR A 144 10.60 -3.01 5.22
CA TYR A 144 11.86 -2.40 5.65
C TYR A 144 12.75 -3.36 6.44
N LEU A 145 12.16 -4.20 7.28
CA LEU A 145 12.92 -5.22 8.03
C LEU A 145 13.52 -6.27 7.08
N VAL A 146 12.73 -6.73 6.10
CA VAL A 146 13.23 -7.69 5.09
C VAL A 146 14.34 -7.04 4.24
N LEU A 147 14.17 -5.80 3.81
CA LEU A 147 15.20 -5.10 3.05
C LEU A 147 16.48 -4.90 3.89
N ALA A 148 16.34 -4.56 5.17
CA ALA A 148 17.50 -4.44 6.07
C ALA A 148 18.21 -5.79 6.24
N ALA A 149 17.48 -6.89 6.40
CA ALA A 149 18.03 -8.24 6.49
C ALA A 149 18.73 -8.66 5.19
N LEU A 150 18.13 -8.36 4.03
CA LEU A 150 18.74 -8.63 2.73
C LEU A 150 20.04 -7.85 2.53
N LEU A 151 20.07 -6.58 2.92
CA LEU A 151 21.28 -5.74 2.84
C LEU A 151 22.36 -6.21 3.81
N ALA A 152 21.99 -6.66 5.00
CA ALA A 152 22.93 -7.22 5.97
C ALA A 152 23.52 -8.56 5.52
N HIS A 153 22.71 -9.41 4.86
CA HIS A 153 23.13 -10.74 4.42
C HIS A 153 23.90 -10.71 3.10
N PHE A 154 23.38 -10.03 2.08
CA PHE A 154 23.95 -10.03 0.73
C PHE A 154 24.90 -8.83 0.47
N GLY A 155 24.73 -7.74 1.19
CA GLY A 155 25.34 -6.46 0.82
C GLY A 155 24.76 -5.85 -0.47
N PRO A 156 25.09 -4.57 -0.77
CA PRO A 156 24.51 -3.89 -1.93
C PRO A 156 24.89 -4.49 -3.29
N GLN A 157 26.10 -5.05 -3.41
CA GLN A 157 26.59 -5.62 -4.67
C GLN A 157 25.91 -6.94 -5.01
N GLN A 158 25.82 -7.88 -4.07
CA GLN A 158 25.15 -9.16 -4.28
C GLN A 158 23.65 -8.98 -4.43
N LEU A 159 23.06 -7.97 -3.73
CA LEU A 159 21.66 -7.62 -3.90
C LEU A 159 21.37 -7.19 -5.35
N ARG A 160 22.27 -6.42 -5.98
CA ARG A 160 22.20 -6.08 -7.42
C ARG A 160 22.48 -7.26 -8.33
N ALA A 161 23.30 -8.21 -7.93
CA ALA A 161 23.65 -9.40 -8.73
C ALA A 161 22.54 -10.46 -8.78
N GLY A 162 21.39 -10.24 -8.09
CA GLY A 162 20.24 -11.15 -8.09
C GLY A 162 19.64 -11.43 -6.73
N GLY A 163 20.28 -11.00 -5.64
CA GLY A 163 19.77 -11.17 -4.27
C GLY A 163 18.40 -10.51 -4.03
N TRP A 164 18.02 -9.52 -4.84
CA TRP A 164 16.70 -8.88 -4.81
C TRP A 164 15.55 -9.88 -5.02
N ARG A 165 15.80 -10.99 -5.72
CA ARG A 165 14.81 -12.07 -5.94
C ARG A 165 14.33 -12.69 -4.63
N ALA A 166 15.23 -12.83 -3.65
CA ALA A 166 14.88 -13.35 -2.33
C ALA A 166 13.82 -12.50 -1.62
N GLY A 167 13.87 -11.17 -1.80
CA GLY A 167 12.82 -10.27 -1.26
C GLY A 167 11.44 -10.58 -1.81
N PHE A 168 11.31 -10.78 -3.12
CA PHE A 168 10.05 -11.15 -3.75
C PHE A 168 9.61 -12.58 -3.41
N ALA A 169 10.55 -13.52 -3.25
CA ALA A 169 10.24 -14.86 -2.76
C ALA A 169 9.65 -14.84 -1.35
N VAL A 170 10.21 -14.02 -0.44
CA VAL A 170 9.63 -13.76 0.90
C VAL A 170 8.23 -13.17 0.78
N GLY A 171 8.02 -12.20 -0.13
CA GLY A 171 6.70 -11.64 -0.42
C GLY A 171 5.68 -12.70 -0.87
N GLY A 172 6.10 -13.61 -1.74
CA GLY A 172 5.29 -14.75 -2.18
C GLY A 172 4.91 -15.69 -1.04
N LEU A 173 5.85 -16.02 -0.15
CA LEU A 173 5.60 -16.83 1.05
C LEU A 173 4.62 -16.13 2.02
N LEU A 174 4.81 -14.84 2.27
CA LEU A 174 3.86 -14.05 3.06
C LEU A 174 2.47 -14.02 2.41
N GLY A 175 2.40 -13.91 1.09
CA GLY A 175 1.16 -14.00 0.33
C GLY A 175 0.49 -15.36 0.48
N LEU A 176 1.24 -16.44 0.38
CA LEU A 176 0.73 -17.80 0.55
C LEU A 176 0.19 -18.02 1.98
N THR A 177 0.92 -17.58 3.02
CA THR A 177 0.43 -17.66 4.40
C THR A 177 -0.87 -16.86 4.59
N ALA A 178 -0.98 -15.68 3.98
CA ALA A 178 -2.20 -14.89 4.03
C ALA A 178 -3.39 -15.59 3.32
N VAL A 179 -3.16 -16.25 2.18
CA VAL A 179 -4.18 -17.07 1.50
C VAL A 179 -4.63 -18.22 2.41
N LEU A 180 -3.69 -18.91 3.06
CA LEU A 180 -4.00 -20.00 3.97
C LEU A 180 -4.84 -19.52 5.16
N ILE A 181 -4.47 -18.41 5.79
CA ILE A 181 -5.24 -17.81 6.89
C ILE A 181 -6.64 -17.41 6.42
N ARG A 182 -6.78 -16.78 5.25
CA ARG A 182 -8.08 -16.34 4.72
C ARG A 182 -9.00 -17.48 4.26
N ARG A 183 -8.48 -18.67 4.02
CA ARG A 183 -9.32 -19.86 3.80
C ARG A 183 -10.27 -20.16 4.97
N TRP A 184 -9.91 -19.73 6.18
CA TRP A 184 -10.69 -19.91 7.40
C TRP A 184 -11.62 -18.72 7.70
N ALA A 185 -11.51 -17.60 6.95
CA ALA A 185 -12.38 -16.44 7.14
C ALA A 185 -13.82 -16.78 6.78
N GLN A 186 -14.76 -16.29 7.58
CA GLN A 186 -16.19 -16.42 7.31
C GLN A 186 -16.63 -15.43 6.22
N GLU A 187 -17.71 -15.77 5.50
CA GLU A 187 -18.31 -14.86 4.54
C GLU A 187 -19.05 -13.72 5.27
N SER A 188 -19.19 -12.57 4.59
CA SER A 188 -19.89 -11.41 5.14
C SER A 188 -21.35 -11.74 5.51
N PRO A 189 -21.83 -11.36 6.72
CA PRO A 189 -23.21 -11.56 7.11
C PRO A 189 -24.22 -10.90 6.16
N GLU A 190 -23.86 -9.73 5.61
CA GLU A 190 -24.73 -9.03 4.65
C GLU A 190 -24.83 -9.78 3.32
N PHE A 191 -23.73 -10.33 2.82
CA PHE A 191 -23.76 -11.17 1.62
C PHE A 191 -24.64 -12.40 1.83
N LEU A 192 -24.53 -13.06 2.99
CA LEU A 192 -25.35 -14.22 3.31
C LEU A 192 -26.85 -13.86 3.42
N ALA A 193 -27.16 -12.68 3.97
CA ALA A 193 -28.53 -12.18 4.05
C ALA A 193 -29.10 -11.87 2.67
N CYS A 194 -28.36 -11.23 1.78
CA CYS A 194 -28.75 -10.95 0.40
C CYS A 194 -28.91 -12.25 -0.41
N ALA A 195 -28.01 -13.21 -0.24
CA ALA A 195 -28.09 -14.51 -0.90
C ALA A 195 -29.35 -15.30 -0.51
N ARG A 196 -29.78 -15.20 0.76
CA ARG A 196 -31.02 -15.83 1.25
C ARG A 196 -32.29 -15.17 0.71
N THR A 197 -32.26 -13.85 0.46
CA THR A 197 -33.41 -13.08 -0.03
C THR A 197 -33.50 -13.03 -1.54
N GLY A 198 -32.49 -13.56 -2.27
CA GLY A 198 -32.41 -13.51 -3.73
C GLY A 198 -32.28 -12.08 -4.28
N ARG A 199 -32.05 -11.07 -3.42
CA ARG A 199 -31.84 -9.67 -3.83
C ARG A 199 -30.37 -9.41 -4.08
N PRO A 200 -30.01 -8.85 -5.27
CA PRO A 200 -28.63 -8.42 -5.49
C PRO A 200 -28.24 -7.33 -4.51
N LEU A 201 -26.99 -7.29 -4.07
CA LEU A 201 -26.43 -6.20 -3.23
C LEU A 201 -26.59 -4.80 -3.89
N SER A 202 -26.72 -4.76 -5.24
CA SER A 202 -26.96 -3.53 -6.00
C SER A 202 -28.35 -2.91 -5.80
N ASP A 203 -29.31 -3.67 -5.30
CA ASP A 203 -30.72 -3.24 -5.15
C ASP A 203 -31.03 -2.71 -3.76
N THR A 204 -30.04 -2.34 -2.99
CA THR A 204 -30.23 -1.67 -1.70
C THR A 204 -31.03 -0.37 -1.92
N PRO A 205 -32.15 -0.11 -1.17
CA PRO A 205 -32.93 1.12 -1.30
C PRO A 205 -32.08 2.33 -0.99
N GLY A 206 -31.68 3.06 -2.00
CA GLY A 206 -30.75 4.17 -1.91
C GLY A 206 -30.02 4.42 -3.21
N SER A 207 -30.55 3.98 -4.34
CA SER A 207 -30.10 4.36 -5.68
C SER A 207 -29.99 5.89 -5.76
N ARG A 208 -28.83 6.37 -5.29
CA ARG A 208 -28.52 7.81 -5.22
C ARG A 208 -28.41 8.32 -6.64
N SER A 209 -28.87 9.57 -6.86
CA SER A 209 -28.79 10.18 -8.18
C SER A 209 -27.37 10.04 -8.76
N PRO A 210 -27.20 9.79 -10.07
CA PRO A 210 -25.87 9.61 -10.68
C PRO A 210 -24.91 10.79 -10.40
N ARG A 211 -25.44 11.99 -10.21
CA ARG A 211 -24.67 13.19 -9.80
C ARG A 211 -24.06 13.04 -8.41
N LEU A 212 -24.83 12.51 -7.44
CA LEU A 212 -24.34 12.32 -6.07
C LEU A 212 -23.29 11.21 -6.01
N VAL A 213 -23.48 10.12 -6.76
CA VAL A 213 -22.50 9.03 -6.89
C VAL A 213 -21.20 9.56 -7.48
N ARG A 214 -21.25 10.32 -8.58
CA ARG A 214 -20.06 10.93 -9.21
C ARG A 214 -19.34 11.88 -8.27
N ARG A 215 -20.08 12.78 -7.58
CA ARG A 215 -19.49 13.73 -6.62
C ARG A 215 -18.77 13.00 -5.48
N ASN A 216 -19.39 11.99 -4.92
CA ASN A 216 -18.78 11.21 -3.84
C ASN A 216 -17.57 10.42 -4.32
N ALA A 217 -17.64 9.81 -5.51
CA ALA A 217 -16.51 9.10 -6.11
C ALA A 217 -15.31 10.05 -6.36
N THR A 218 -15.56 11.25 -6.88
CA THR A 218 -14.51 12.26 -7.06
C THR A 218 -13.90 12.69 -5.73
N ALA A 219 -14.73 12.92 -4.70
CA ALA A 219 -14.25 13.29 -3.37
C ALA A 219 -13.36 12.18 -2.77
N VAL A 220 -13.81 10.92 -2.83
CA VAL A 220 -13.03 9.76 -2.36
C VAL A 220 -11.72 9.63 -3.15
N PHE A 221 -11.76 9.80 -4.47
CA PHE A 221 -10.57 9.76 -5.30
C PHE A 221 -9.54 10.82 -4.88
N LEU A 222 -9.96 12.08 -4.76
CA LEU A 222 -9.07 13.18 -4.35
C LEU A 222 -8.51 12.99 -2.93
N MET A 223 -9.35 12.52 -2.00
CA MET A 223 -8.92 12.21 -0.63
C MET A 223 -7.87 11.09 -0.64
N THR A 224 -8.14 9.99 -1.32
CA THR A 224 -7.22 8.85 -1.40
C THR A 224 -5.92 9.24 -2.10
N ALA A 225 -5.98 9.99 -3.19
CA ALA A 225 -4.81 10.48 -3.91
C ALA A 225 -3.91 11.35 -3.00
N GLY A 226 -4.51 12.30 -2.26
CA GLY A 226 -3.76 13.15 -1.32
C GLY A 226 -3.10 12.38 -0.18
N LEU A 227 -3.84 11.46 0.45
CA LEU A 227 -3.32 10.64 1.55
C LEU A 227 -2.22 9.69 1.08
N THR A 228 -2.42 9.03 -0.06
CA THR A 228 -1.43 8.13 -0.64
C THR A 228 -0.17 8.88 -1.04
N SER A 229 -0.30 10.05 -1.68
CA SER A 229 0.85 10.89 -2.04
C SER A 229 1.64 11.31 -0.81
N GLY A 230 0.99 11.78 0.25
CA GLY A 230 1.66 12.16 1.51
C GLY A 230 2.40 10.97 2.16
N TYR A 231 1.77 9.80 2.15
CA TYR A 231 2.37 8.58 2.66
C TYR A 231 3.64 8.17 1.88
N TYR A 232 3.58 8.13 0.54
CA TYR A 232 4.74 7.77 -0.29
C TYR A 232 5.85 8.83 -0.27
N LEU A 233 5.50 10.12 -0.15
CA LEU A 233 6.48 11.17 0.07
C LEU A 233 7.29 10.90 1.34
N ALA A 234 6.65 10.57 2.46
CA ALA A 234 7.34 10.34 3.73
C ALA A 234 8.15 9.02 3.74
N ILE A 235 7.65 7.96 3.11
CA ILE A 235 8.23 6.61 3.24
C ILE A 235 9.20 6.29 2.10
N VAL A 236 8.91 6.66 0.86
CA VAL A 236 9.71 6.28 -0.31
C VAL A 236 10.60 7.43 -0.77
N TYR A 237 10.05 8.63 -0.86
CA TYR A 237 10.78 9.76 -1.43
C TYR A 237 11.78 10.38 -0.44
N LEU A 238 11.42 10.53 0.84
CA LEU A 238 12.29 11.21 1.81
C LEU A 238 13.68 10.55 1.96
N PRO A 239 13.82 9.23 2.04
CA PRO A 239 15.16 8.60 2.06
C PRO A 239 15.97 8.89 0.80
N GLN A 240 15.32 8.96 -0.37
CA GLN A 240 16.00 9.29 -1.62
C GLN A 240 16.39 10.77 -1.68
N TYR A 241 15.52 11.66 -1.23
CA TYR A 241 15.80 13.09 -1.12
C TYR A 241 17.06 13.37 -0.28
N VAL A 242 17.18 12.70 0.88
CA VAL A 242 18.37 12.83 1.74
C VAL A 242 19.64 12.34 1.04
N ARG A 243 19.56 11.21 0.34
CA ARG A 243 20.70 10.70 -0.44
C ARG A 243 21.18 11.68 -1.50
N HIS A 244 20.28 12.40 -2.13
CA HIS A 244 20.62 13.40 -3.15
C HIS A 244 21.13 14.72 -2.58
N THR A 245 20.57 15.17 -1.45
CA THR A 245 20.89 16.49 -0.88
C THR A 245 22.04 16.47 0.12
N ALA A 246 22.11 15.46 0.96
CA ALA A 246 23.06 15.35 2.05
C ALA A 246 24.17 14.29 1.82
N GLY A 247 24.01 13.50 0.76
CA GLY A 247 24.94 12.43 0.41
C GLY A 247 24.53 11.05 0.98
N PRO A 248 25.13 9.96 0.45
CA PRO A 248 24.77 8.60 0.84
C PRO A 248 25.09 8.25 2.29
N ALA A 249 26.07 8.93 2.90
CA ALA A 249 26.45 8.73 4.31
C ALA A 249 25.40 9.27 5.30
N ASP A 250 24.69 10.33 4.93
CA ASP A 250 23.67 10.97 5.77
C ASP A 250 22.26 10.39 5.52
N ALA A 251 22.11 9.51 4.52
CA ALA A 251 20.82 8.86 4.29
C ALA A 251 20.48 7.95 5.47
N PRO A 252 19.24 8.03 5.99
CA PRO A 252 18.83 7.15 7.07
C PRO A 252 19.00 5.70 6.63
N GLY A 253 19.65 4.90 7.46
CA GLY A 253 19.72 3.47 7.25
C GLY A 253 18.29 2.88 7.11
N THR A 254 18.16 1.80 6.36
CA THR A 254 16.85 1.17 6.14
C THR A 254 16.12 0.86 7.45
N ALA A 255 16.86 0.48 8.50
CA ALA A 255 16.32 0.21 9.82
C ALA A 255 15.77 1.48 10.51
N ALA A 256 16.35 2.65 10.29
CA ALA A 256 15.90 3.91 10.91
C ALA A 256 14.50 4.33 10.41
N MET A 257 14.09 3.88 9.22
CA MET A 257 12.75 4.15 8.68
C MET A 257 11.65 3.30 9.33
N VAL A 258 12.01 2.30 10.14
CA VAL A 258 11.04 1.50 10.90
C VAL A 258 10.43 2.32 12.04
N ALA A 259 11.22 3.17 12.71
CA ALA A 259 10.73 3.98 13.84
C ALA A 259 9.54 4.90 13.48
N PRO A 260 9.57 5.70 12.39
CA PRO A 260 8.42 6.49 11.93
C PRO A 260 7.16 5.65 11.69
N LEU A 261 7.32 4.46 11.15
CA LEU A 261 6.21 3.55 10.87
C LEU A 261 5.60 2.97 12.15
N LEU A 262 6.43 2.65 13.16
CA LEU A 262 5.94 2.20 14.46
C LEU A 262 5.19 3.33 15.19
N VAL A 263 5.66 4.57 15.08
CA VAL A 263 4.94 5.74 15.59
C VAL A 263 3.57 5.87 14.90
N LEU A 264 3.54 5.78 13.58
CA LEU A 264 2.28 5.80 12.84
C LEU A 264 1.34 4.66 13.28
N LEU A 265 1.85 3.43 13.38
CA LEU A 265 1.08 2.27 13.80
C LEU A 265 0.42 2.47 15.17
N ALA A 266 1.17 2.99 16.15
CA ALA A 266 0.65 3.30 17.47
C ALA A 266 -0.44 4.39 17.42
N LEU A 267 -0.22 5.44 16.63
CA LEU A 267 -1.15 6.55 16.49
C LEU A 267 -2.43 6.17 15.73
N MET A 268 -2.42 5.16 14.85
CA MET A 268 -3.60 4.71 14.11
C MET A 268 -4.74 4.28 15.04
N ALA A 269 -4.45 3.48 16.05
CA ALA A 269 -5.45 3.05 17.04
C ALA A 269 -5.91 4.23 17.90
N ALA A 270 -4.99 5.08 18.38
CA ALA A 270 -5.29 6.23 19.22
C ALA A 270 -6.17 7.27 18.49
N THR A 271 -5.84 7.61 17.25
CA THR A 271 -6.60 8.56 16.43
C THR A 271 -7.95 7.99 16.00
N GLY A 272 -8.04 6.67 15.74
CA GLY A 272 -9.29 5.97 15.51
C GLY A 272 -10.23 6.06 16.73
N ALA A 273 -9.72 5.76 17.94
CA ALA A 273 -10.47 5.89 19.18
C ALA A 273 -10.90 7.35 19.46
N LEU A 274 -10.02 8.32 19.18
CA LEU A 274 -10.37 9.73 19.28
C LEU A 274 -11.49 10.10 18.29
N ALA A 275 -11.43 9.61 17.07
CA ALA A 275 -12.45 9.86 16.06
C ALA A 275 -13.82 9.24 16.41
N ASP A 276 -13.85 8.15 17.14
CA ASP A 276 -15.10 7.57 17.66
C ASP A 276 -15.75 8.49 18.71
N ARG A 277 -14.96 9.27 19.47
CA ARG A 277 -15.46 10.20 20.52
C ARG A 277 -15.84 11.58 19.98
N VAL A 278 -14.97 12.18 19.16
CA VAL A 278 -15.09 13.58 18.69
C VAL A 278 -15.76 13.65 17.30
N GLY A 279 -15.81 12.55 16.60
CA GLY A 279 -16.28 12.45 15.23
C GLY A 279 -15.13 12.41 14.21
N ALA A 280 -15.36 11.71 13.10
CA ALA A 280 -14.33 11.51 12.06
C ALA A 280 -13.96 12.80 11.32
N ARG A 281 -14.93 13.70 11.06
CA ARG A 281 -14.69 14.92 10.26
C ARG A 281 -13.66 15.88 10.86
N PRO A 282 -13.74 16.28 12.17
CA PRO A 282 -12.73 17.16 12.74
C PRO A 282 -11.35 16.52 12.79
N VAL A 283 -11.24 15.24 13.13
CA VAL A 283 -9.96 14.51 13.16
C VAL A 283 -9.33 14.46 11.77
N PHE A 284 -10.11 14.16 10.72
CA PHE A 284 -9.68 14.14 9.34
C PHE A 284 -9.15 15.52 8.89
N ARG A 285 -9.92 16.59 9.12
CA ARG A 285 -9.56 17.97 8.73
C ARG A 285 -8.31 18.45 9.45
N ALA A 286 -8.24 18.25 10.76
CA ALA A 286 -7.09 18.64 11.57
C ALA A 286 -5.81 17.93 11.07
N GLY A 287 -5.87 16.62 10.83
CA GLY A 287 -4.73 15.87 10.33
C GLY A 287 -4.27 16.31 8.94
N LEU A 288 -5.19 16.61 8.00
CA LEU A 288 -4.82 17.15 6.69
C LEU A 288 -4.15 18.53 6.79
N LEU A 289 -4.70 19.43 7.61
CA LEU A 289 -4.11 20.75 7.83
C LEU A 289 -2.73 20.65 8.45
N LEU A 290 -2.56 19.81 9.47
CA LEU A 290 -1.27 19.55 10.09
C LEU A 290 -0.28 18.97 9.08
N THR A 291 -0.70 18.02 8.25
CA THR A 291 0.15 17.45 7.20
C THR A 291 0.62 18.54 6.23
N ALA A 292 -0.28 19.40 5.75
CA ALA A 292 0.05 20.49 4.84
C ALA A 292 1.02 21.49 5.47
N LEU A 293 0.84 21.83 6.76
CA LEU A 293 1.68 22.76 7.48
C LEU A 293 3.06 22.19 7.84
N VAL A 294 3.15 20.89 8.16
CA VAL A 294 4.37 20.26 8.67
C VAL A 294 5.26 19.74 7.56
N THR A 295 4.71 19.26 6.42
CA THR A 295 5.51 18.59 5.40
C THR A 295 6.60 19.49 4.82
N VAL A 296 6.27 20.69 4.36
CA VAL A 296 7.23 21.60 3.73
C VAL A 296 8.35 22.04 4.71
N PRO A 297 8.03 22.53 5.92
CA PRO A 297 9.06 22.84 6.90
C PRO A 297 9.93 21.65 7.30
N ALA A 298 9.36 20.46 7.43
CA ALA A 298 10.11 19.25 7.78
C ALA A 298 11.14 18.91 6.69
N TYR A 299 10.76 18.95 5.42
CA TYR A 299 11.69 18.72 4.30
C TYR A 299 12.76 19.81 4.19
N ALA A 300 12.38 21.06 4.37
CA ALA A 300 13.35 22.19 4.40
C ALA A 300 14.37 22.03 5.53
N ALA A 301 13.92 21.61 6.72
CA ALA A 301 14.80 21.37 7.87
C ALA A 301 15.77 20.20 7.62
N VAL A 302 15.32 19.14 6.94
CA VAL A 302 16.19 18.03 6.54
C VAL A 302 17.21 18.49 5.49
N GLY A 303 16.79 19.25 4.48
CA GLY A 303 17.71 19.80 3.47
C GLY A 303 18.76 20.75 4.06
N ALA A 304 18.38 21.51 5.09
CA ALA A 304 19.29 22.37 5.85
C ALA A 304 20.13 21.62 6.91
N ARG A 305 20.05 20.29 6.99
CA ARG A 305 20.71 19.43 8.00
C ARG A 305 20.36 19.76 9.45
N ARG A 306 19.21 20.42 9.69
CA ARG A 306 18.74 20.80 11.04
C ARG A 306 17.91 19.70 11.70
N LEU A 307 17.38 18.77 10.91
CA LEU A 307 16.49 17.70 11.39
C LEU A 307 16.85 16.37 10.73
N PRO A 308 17.04 15.29 11.50
CA PRO A 308 17.21 13.94 10.95
C PRO A 308 15.97 13.50 10.15
N ALA A 309 16.18 12.81 9.03
CA ALA A 309 15.11 12.41 8.13
C ALA A 309 14.06 11.51 8.80
N TRP A 310 14.45 10.63 9.71
CA TRP A 310 13.52 9.76 10.43
C TRP A 310 12.59 10.54 11.38
N ILE A 311 13.06 11.67 11.95
CA ILE A 311 12.19 12.56 12.75
C ILE A 311 11.21 13.29 11.84
N ALA A 312 11.68 13.82 10.70
CA ALA A 312 10.80 14.46 9.71
C ALA A 312 9.73 13.50 9.21
N ALA A 313 10.09 12.24 8.88
CA ALA A 313 9.15 11.20 8.52
C ALA A 313 8.14 10.93 9.65
N SER A 314 8.60 10.83 10.90
CA SER A 314 7.73 10.60 12.06
C SER A 314 6.70 11.73 12.23
N LEU A 315 7.11 12.98 12.06
CA LEU A 315 6.22 14.14 12.17
C LEU A 315 5.14 14.13 11.07
N VAL A 316 5.55 13.91 9.81
CA VAL A 316 4.61 13.88 8.67
C VAL A 316 3.63 12.70 8.82
N LEU A 317 4.13 11.53 9.18
CA LEU A 317 3.29 10.34 9.36
C LEU A 317 2.35 10.47 10.57
N ALA A 318 2.80 11.09 11.66
CA ALA A 318 1.95 11.36 12.81
C ALA A 318 0.75 12.26 12.43
N CYS A 319 0.96 13.26 11.59
CA CYS A 319 -0.11 14.11 11.06
C CYS A 319 -1.09 13.32 10.16
N LEU A 320 -0.60 12.33 9.41
CA LEU A 320 -1.41 11.48 8.54
C LEU A 320 -2.22 10.41 9.29
N ALA A 321 -1.89 10.10 10.54
CA ALA A 321 -2.55 9.03 11.30
C ALA A 321 -4.07 9.25 11.42
N GLY A 322 -4.51 10.44 11.74
CA GLY A 322 -5.93 10.80 11.84
C GLY A 322 -6.68 10.62 10.51
N PRO A 323 -6.25 11.27 9.43
CA PRO A 323 -6.83 11.10 8.10
C PRO A 323 -6.87 9.64 7.64
N LEU A 324 -5.78 8.88 7.81
CA LEU A 324 -5.73 7.48 7.42
C LEU A 324 -6.69 6.60 8.23
N ALA A 325 -6.79 6.82 9.55
CA ALA A 325 -7.70 6.06 10.41
C ALA A 325 -9.19 6.32 10.08
N THR A 326 -9.51 7.51 9.55
CA THR A 326 -10.89 7.96 9.30
C THR A 326 -11.31 7.93 7.83
N ALA A 327 -10.40 7.63 6.90
CA ALA A 327 -10.65 7.66 5.45
C ALA A 327 -11.67 6.61 4.98
N ASN A 328 -11.88 5.54 5.73
CA ASN A 328 -12.76 4.42 5.35
C ASN A 328 -14.24 4.62 5.76
N ARG A 329 -14.67 5.85 6.02
CA ARG A 329 -16.06 6.18 6.30
C ARG A 329 -16.78 6.72 5.02
#